data_906d72793fbfec201350476ec0bac57b
#
_entry.id   906d72793fbfec201350476ec0bac57b
#
_cell.length_a   1.000
_cell.length_b   1.000
_cell.length_c   1.000
_cell.angle_alpha   90.00
_cell.angle_beta   90.00
_cell.angle_gamma   90.00
#
_symmetry.space_group_name_H-M   'P 1'
#
loop_
_entity.id
_entity.type
_entity.pdbx_description
1 polymer ?
#
loop_
_entity_poly.entity_id
_entity_poly.type
_entity_poly.pdbx_seq_one_letter_code
_entity_poly.pdbx_strand_id
1 'polypeptide(L)'
;MIRLSIPRFGLLAGCLLFGGALQAIAQETNEHAQENAPSVAQIVALDECDPATFNANPLIGPGFCKNVTLGAFTTLTELLDKAAHGTPDPGWDFEPDVLHIKKGTTLVVVDQGGEPHTFTEVEKFGGGFLPVLNAPGEVTIPECAGGFKNVAVAKTRILQGSQLLVPGLSKGEHLFECCIHPWMRVKVEVK
;
A
#
# COMPACT_ATOMS: atom_id res chain seq x y z
N MET A 1 56.27 13.39 -30.38
CA MET A 1 55.64 13.90 -31.61
C MET A 1 55.65 12.79 -32.63
N ILE A 2 54.55 12.07 -32.78
CA ILE A 2 54.33 11.12 -33.87
C ILE A 2 52.89 11.35 -34.33
N ARG A 3 52.73 11.88 -35.52
CA ARG A 3 51.45 12.07 -36.24
C ARG A 3 51.16 10.73 -36.95
N LEU A 4 50.03 10.14 -36.70
CA LEU A 4 49.49 9.09 -37.58
C LEU A 4 48.31 9.66 -38.37
N SER A 5 48.48 9.57 -39.69
CA SER A 5 47.48 9.91 -40.70
C SER A 5 46.47 8.79 -40.87
N ILE A 6 45.19 9.11 -40.96
CA ILE A 6 44.10 8.19 -41.27
C ILE A 6 43.75 8.35 -42.76
N PRO A 7 43.68 7.29 -43.54
CA PRO A 7 43.18 7.37 -44.91
C PRO A 7 41.66 7.38 -44.98
N ARG A 8 41.12 8.30 -45.76
CA ARG A 8 39.72 8.33 -46.20
C ARG A 8 39.52 7.26 -47.28
N PHE A 9 38.58 6.37 -47.09
CA PHE A 9 37.95 5.61 -48.17
C PHE A 9 36.47 6.04 -48.29
N GLY A 10 36.15 6.36 -49.52
CA GLY A 10 34.85 6.89 -49.88
C GLY A 10 33.83 5.85 -50.30
N LEU A 11 32.63 6.33 -50.32
CA LEU A 11 31.41 5.97 -51.06
C LEU A 11 31.19 4.54 -51.52
N LEU A 12 30.00 4.04 -51.14
CA LEU A 12 29.05 3.55 -52.16
C LEU A 12 27.61 3.67 -51.58
N ALA A 13 26.79 4.43 -52.28
CA ALA A 13 25.37 4.55 -52.10
C ALA A 13 24.68 3.26 -52.60
N GLY A 14 23.80 2.67 -51.79
CA GLY A 14 22.93 1.57 -52.17
C GLY A 14 21.55 1.78 -51.52
N CYS A 15 20.63 2.37 -52.26
CA CYS A 15 19.19 2.36 -51.95
C CYS A 15 18.66 0.96 -51.83
N LEU A 16 17.97 0.67 -50.73
CA LEU A 16 16.92 -0.34 -50.71
C LEU A 16 15.79 0.14 -49.82
N LEU A 17 14.76 0.68 -50.48
CA LEU A 17 13.43 0.95 -49.98
C LEU A 17 12.70 -0.40 -49.79
N PHE A 18 12.84 -1.05 -48.66
CA PHE A 18 11.94 -2.12 -48.22
C PHE A 18 12.05 -2.30 -46.69
N GLY A 19 11.43 -1.42 -45.92
CA GLY A 19 11.46 -1.51 -44.46
C GLY A 19 10.27 -0.89 -43.72
N GLY A 20 9.36 -0.22 -44.44
CA GLY A 20 8.31 0.56 -43.79
C GLY A 20 7.10 -0.22 -43.24
N ALA A 21 6.80 -1.40 -43.79
CA ALA A 21 5.58 -2.13 -43.44
C ALA A 21 5.73 -3.02 -42.18
N LEU A 22 6.92 -3.53 -41.91
CA LEU A 22 7.15 -4.40 -40.74
C LEU A 22 7.27 -3.65 -39.42
N GLN A 23 7.73 -2.37 -39.44
CA GLN A 23 7.84 -1.57 -38.22
C GLN A 23 6.48 -1.03 -37.74
N ALA A 24 5.54 -0.74 -38.66
CA ALA A 24 4.19 -0.28 -38.29
C ALA A 24 3.38 -1.38 -37.58
N ILE A 25 3.49 -2.65 -38.04
CA ILE A 25 2.78 -3.77 -37.41
C ILE A 25 3.32 -4.08 -36.00
N ALA A 26 4.61 -3.91 -35.77
CA ALA A 26 5.21 -4.16 -34.47
C ALA A 26 4.86 -3.06 -33.44
N GLN A 27 4.63 -1.82 -33.87
CA GLN A 27 4.19 -0.73 -33.00
C GLN A 27 2.71 -0.85 -32.63
N GLU A 28 1.83 -1.15 -33.57
CA GLU A 28 0.40 -1.34 -33.29
C GLU A 28 0.14 -2.52 -32.33
N THR A 29 0.88 -3.60 -32.43
CA THR A 29 0.73 -4.75 -31.51
C THR A 29 1.24 -4.44 -30.10
N ASN A 30 2.22 -3.55 -29.93
CA ASN A 30 2.69 -3.15 -28.61
C ASN A 30 1.75 -2.17 -27.90
N GLU A 31 1.14 -1.23 -28.63
CA GLU A 31 0.16 -0.31 -28.04
C GLU A 31 -1.10 -1.04 -27.56
N HIS A 32 -1.64 -1.96 -28.34
CA HIS A 32 -2.79 -2.77 -27.94
C HIS A 32 -2.47 -3.78 -26.80
N ALA A 33 -1.26 -4.28 -26.71
CA ALA A 33 -0.83 -5.14 -25.60
C ALA A 33 -0.71 -4.38 -24.28
N GLN A 34 -0.35 -3.10 -24.33
CA GLN A 34 -0.21 -2.26 -23.15
C GLN A 34 -1.55 -1.73 -22.65
N GLU A 35 -2.55 -1.57 -23.52
CA GLU A 35 -3.91 -1.14 -23.15
C GLU A 35 -4.70 -2.24 -22.41
N ASN A 36 -4.34 -3.51 -22.58
CA ASN A 36 -4.99 -4.66 -21.95
C ASN A 36 -4.24 -5.24 -20.74
N ALA A 37 -3.13 -4.65 -20.31
CA ALA A 37 -2.45 -5.08 -19.10
C ALA A 37 -3.33 -4.78 -17.87
N PRO A 38 -3.47 -5.72 -16.93
CA PRO A 38 -4.22 -5.45 -15.69
C PRO A 38 -3.57 -4.29 -14.96
N SER A 39 -4.36 -3.26 -14.69
CA SER A 39 -3.88 -2.11 -13.93
C SER A 39 -3.73 -2.48 -12.46
N VAL A 40 -2.66 -2.01 -11.85
CA VAL A 40 -2.35 -2.23 -10.43
C VAL A 40 -2.18 -0.86 -9.78
N ALA A 41 -2.74 -0.69 -8.60
CA ALA A 41 -2.52 0.46 -7.75
C ALA A 41 -2.04 0.00 -6.38
N GLN A 42 -1.19 0.79 -5.74
CA GLN A 42 -0.58 0.42 -4.47
C GLN A 42 -1.03 1.36 -3.36
N ILE A 43 -1.24 0.79 -2.19
CA ILE A 43 -1.38 1.46 -0.90
C ILE A 43 -0.30 0.88 0.01
N VAL A 44 0.29 1.72 0.84
CA VAL A 44 1.31 1.31 1.81
C VAL A 44 0.74 1.51 3.21
N ALA A 45 0.81 0.48 4.04
CA ALA A 45 0.58 0.58 5.47
C ALA A 45 1.91 0.92 6.14
N LEU A 46 1.92 1.97 6.93
CA LEU A 46 3.08 2.48 7.66
C LEU A 46 2.82 2.42 9.17
N ASP A 47 3.84 2.15 9.95
CA ASP A 47 3.88 2.38 11.38
C ASP A 47 5.31 2.60 11.86
N GLU A 48 5.44 3.24 13.01
CA GLU A 48 6.72 3.57 13.64
C GLU A 48 6.81 2.96 15.05
N CYS A 49 6.32 1.74 15.24
CA CYS A 49 6.35 1.08 16.53
C CYS A 49 7.78 0.95 17.07
N ASP A 50 7.98 1.25 18.38
CA ASP A 50 9.24 0.99 19.08
C ASP A 50 9.32 -0.48 19.53
N PRO A 51 10.22 -1.29 18.95
CA PRO A 51 10.34 -2.70 19.33
C PRO A 51 10.63 -2.92 20.80
N ALA A 52 11.32 -1.98 21.47
CA ALA A 52 11.70 -2.13 22.88
C ALA A 52 10.49 -2.07 23.80
N THR A 53 9.54 -1.16 23.54
CA THR A 53 8.36 -0.97 24.40
C THR A 53 7.19 -1.88 24.02
N PHE A 54 6.96 -2.09 22.71
CA PHE A 54 5.88 -2.95 22.24
C PHE A 54 6.13 -4.42 22.59
N ASN A 55 7.33 -4.93 22.27
CA ASN A 55 7.68 -6.33 22.52
C ASN A 55 7.88 -6.69 24.00
N ALA A 56 8.10 -5.70 24.85
CA ALA A 56 8.18 -5.89 26.30
C ALA A 56 6.80 -6.00 26.97
N ASN A 57 5.73 -5.57 26.28
CA ASN A 57 4.38 -5.65 26.83
C ASN A 57 3.87 -7.10 26.83
N PRO A 58 3.47 -7.68 27.98
CA PRO A 58 3.09 -9.09 28.08
C PRO A 58 1.78 -9.44 27.35
N LEU A 59 0.95 -8.45 27.02
CA LEU A 59 -0.29 -8.67 26.27
C LEU A 59 -0.05 -8.69 24.75
N ILE A 60 1.00 -8.01 24.30
CA ILE A 60 1.41 -7.94 22.90
C ILE A 60 2.36 -9.09 22.59
N GLY A 61 3.41 -9.22 23.36
CA GLY A 61 4.41 -10.29 23.28
C GLY A 61 5.62 -9.98 22.41
N PRO A 62 6.68 -10.78 22.57
CA PRO A 62 7.93 -10.56 21.86
C PRO A 62 7.79 -10.79 20.36
N GLY A 63 8.47 -9.95 19.56
CA GLY A 63 8.52 -10.04 18.10
C GLY A 63 7.25 -9.55 17.39
N PHE A 64 6.36 -8.87 18.10
CA PHE A 64 5.17 -8.25 17.53
C PHE A 64 5.54 -7.04 16.67
N CYS A 65 6.26 -6.07 17.25
CA CYS A 65 6.86 -4.99 16.49
C CYS A 65 8.19 -5.45 15.90
N LYS A 66 8.27 -5.48 14.58
CA LYS A 66 9.45 -5.89 13.81
C LYS A 66 10.10 -4.72 13.08
N ASN A 67 9.83 -3.51 13.55
CA ASN A 67 10.38 -2.33 12.91
C ASN A 67 11.91 -2.40 12.92
N VAL A 68 12.49 -2.30 11.71
CA VAL A 68 13.94 -2.29 11.48
C VAL A 68 14.40 -0.97 10.87
N THR A 69 13.49 -0.05 10.65
CA THR A 69 13.78 1.25 10.06
C THR A 69 14.53 2.12 11.07
N LEU A 70 15.58 2.75 10.61
CA LEU A 70 16.32 3.73 11.42
C LEU A 70 15.54 5.05 11.41
N GLY A 71 14.89 5.38 12.51
CA GLY A 71 14.10 6.62 12.63
C GLY A 71 13.67 6.90 14.06
N ALA A 72 12.83 7.89 14.22
CA ALA A 72 12.12 8.12 15.46
C ALA A 72 11.04 7.03 15.58
N PHE A 73 10.99 6.34 16.70
CA PHE A 73 9.98 5.36 17.01
C PHE A 73 8.99 5.93 18.01
N THR A 74 7.72 5.60 17.85
CA THR A 74 6.69 5.89 18.84
C THR A 74 6.64 4.73 19.84
N THR A 75 6.80 5.04 21.11
CA THR A 75 6.66 4.05 22.18
C THR A 75 5.20 3.65 22.36
N LEU A 76 4.95 2.44 22.89
CA LEU A 76 3.61 1.99 23.18
C LEU A 76 2.82 2.97 24.08
N THR A 77 3.51 3.57 25.08
CA THR A 77 2.88 4.55 25.96
C THR A 77 2.45 5.81 25.21
N GLU A 78 3.28 6.31 24.32
CA GLU A 78 2.94 7.48 23.48
C GLU A 78 1.78 7.18 22.54
N LEU A 79 1.77 6.01 21.89
CA LEU A 79 0.66 5.60 21.03
C LEU A 79 -0.67 5.57 21.80
N LEU A 80 -0.68 4.94 22.98
CA LEU A 80 -1.87 4.85 23.81
C LEU A 80 -2.32 6.22 24.33
N ASP A 81 -1.38 7.10 24.68
CA ASP A 81 -1.70 8.47 25.09
C ASP A 81 -2.33 9.28 23.94
N LYS A 82 -1.76 9.22 22.75
CA LYS A 82 -2.31 9.85 21.55
C LYS A 82 -3.72 9.35 21.24
N ALA A 83 -3.93 8.04 21.27
CA ALA A 83 -5.24 7.44 21.05
C ALA A 83 -6.27 7.93 22.10
N ALA A 84 -5.91 7.94 23.38
CA ALA A 84 -6.77 8.41 24.47
C ALA A 84 -7.18 9.88 24.33
N HIS A 85 -6.38 10.70 23.67
CA HIS A 85 -6.66 12.11 23.37
C HIS A 85 -7.31 12.34 22.00
N GLY A 86 -7.52 11.29 21.20
CA GLY A 86 -8.06 11.41 19.84
C GLY A 86 -7.11 12.14 18.89
N THR A 87 -5.82 12.09 19.15
CA THR A 87 -4.75 12.66 18.30
C THR A 87 -3.99 11.52 17.65
N PRO A 88 -4.39 11.08 16.43
CA PRO A 88 -3.75 9.94 15.77
C PRO A 88 -2.25 10.18 15.62
N ASP A 89 -1.49 9.09 15.72
CA ASP A 89 -0.07 9.14 15.44
C ASP A 89 0.16 9.22 13.92
N PRO A 90 0.83 10.27 13.42
CA PRO A 90 1.05 10.42 11.97
C PRO A 90 2.00 9.36 11.39
N GLY A 91 2.74 8.63 12.24
CA GLY A 91 3.55 7.50 11.81
C GLY A 91 2.76 6.23 11.51
N TRP A 92 1.49 6.15 11.93
CA TRP A 92 0.56 5.06 11.59
C TRP A 92 -0.43 5.54 10.55
N ASP A 93 -0.22 5.20 9.29
CA ASP A 93 -1.08 5.65 8.21
C ASP A 93 -1.14 4.67 7.04
N PHE A 94 -2.14 4.84 6.19
CA PHE A 94 -2.19 4.28 4.85
C PHE A 94 -1.88 5.37 3.82
N GLU A 95 -0.90 5.12 2.97
CA GLU A 95 -0.54 6.05 1.90
C GLU A 95 -0.80 5.47 0.51
N PRO A 96 -1.51 6.21 -0.35
CA PRO A 96 -2.22 7.46 -0.09
C PRO A 96 -3.54 7.24 0.67
N ASP A 97 -4.00 8.24 1.41
CA ASP A 97 -5.29 8.27 2.11
C ASP A 97 -6.50 8.41 1.17
N VAL A 98 -6.29 8.92 -0.04
CA VAL A 98 -7.28 8.98 -1.13
C VAL A 98 -6.68 8.45 -2.43
N LEU A 99 -7.35 7.49 -3.03
CA LEU A 99 -6.90 6.85 -4.27
C LEU A 99 -8.01 6.83 -5.32
N HIS A 100 -7.68 7.27 -6.55
CA HIS A 100 -8.57 7.20 -7.71
C HIS A 100 -8.09 6.12 -8.67
N ILE A 101 -8.93 5.14 -8.95
CA ILE A 101 -8.60 4.02 -9.85
C ILE A 101 -9.68 3.79 -10.90
N LYS A 102 -9.31 3.06 -11.95
CA LYS A 102 -10.26 2.56 -12.95
C LYS A 102 -10.87 1.24 -12.48
N LYS A 103 -12.11 0.96 -12.91
CA LYS A 103 -12.72 -0.37 -12.71
C LYS A 103 -11.81 -1.46 -13.29
N GLY A 104 -11.62 -2.54 -12.54
CA GLY A 104 -10.75 -3.64 -12.92
C GLY A 104 -9.29 -3.49 -12.43
N THR A 105 -8.93 -2.36 -11.81
CA THR A 105 -7.65 -2.21 -11.12
C THR A 105 -7.61 -3.14 -9.90
N THR A 106 -6.50 -3.84 -9.72
CA THR A 106 -6.20 -4.58 -8.48
C THR A 106 -5.46 -3.67 -7.51
N LEU A 107 -5.94 -3.56 -6.27
CA LEU A 107 -5.17 -2.91 -5.22
C LEU A 107 -4.17 -3.90 -4.63
N VAL A 108 -2.94 -3.42 -4.43
CA VAL A 108 -1.90 -4.12 -3.69
C VAL A 108 -1.62 -3.29 -2.44
N VAL A 109 -1.99 -3.81 -1.29
CA VAL A 109 -1.71 -3.15 -0.01
C VAL A 109 -0.49 -3.79 0.60
N VAL A 110 0.59 -3.04 0.75
CA VAL A 110 1.88 -3.52 1.25
C VAL A 110 2.10 -2.99 2.65
N ASP A 111 2.42 -3.88 3.58
CA ASP A 111 2.81 -3.49 4.94
C ASP A 111 4.32 -3.24 4.99
N GLN A 112 4.71 -1.98 5.17
CA GLN A 112 6.09 -1.54 5.35
C GLN A 112 6.39 -1.16 6.81
N GLY A 113 5.38 -1.24 7.67
CA GLY A 113 5.50 -1.00 9.10
C GLY A 113 6.09 -2.19 9.86
N GLY A 114 6.17 -2.05 11.17
CA GLY A 114 6.65 -3.08 12.10
C GLY A 114 5.56 -3.95 12.68
N GLU A 115 4.30 -3.51 12.63
CA GLU A 115 3.13 -4.18 13.18
C GLU A 115 2.25 -4.81 12.10
N PRO A 116 1.42 -5.82 12.43
CA PRO A 116 0.40 -6.27 11.52
C PRO A 116 -0.76 -5.27 11.47
N HIS A 117 -1.32 -5.06 10.28
CA HIS A 117 -2.49 -4.24 10.04
C HIS A 117 -3.67 -5.04 9.50
N THR A 118 -4.83 -4.41 9.34
CA THR A 118 -5.93 -4.91 8.52
C THR A 118 -6.31 -3.85 7.50
N PHE A 119 -6.76 -4.27 6.32
CA PHE A 119 -7.30 -3.39 5.30
C PHE A 119 -8.73 -3.81 5.02
N THR A 120 -9.63 -3.39 5.92
CA THR A 120 -11.01 -3.86 5.95
C THR A 120 -11.92 -2.83 5.30
N GLU A 121 -12.70 -3.27 4.30
CA GLU A 121 -13.74 -2.44 3.70
C GLU A 121 -14.88 -2.24 4.71
N VAL A 122 -15.32 -0.98 4.88
CA VAL A 122 -16.30 -0.58 5.89
C VAL A 122 -17.38 0.31 5.26
N GLU A 123 -18.58 0.28 5.82
CA GLU A 123 -19.66 1.14 5.36
C GLU A 123 -19.42 2.60 5.76
N LYS A 124 -18.81 2.80 6.92
CA LYS A 124 -18.39 4.10 7.45
C LYS A 124 -17.20 3.94 8.39
N PHE A 125 -16.35 4.93 8.45
CA PHE A 125 -15.26 4.97 9.42
C PHE A 125 -15.78 5.01 10.86
N GLY A 126 -15.04 4.35 11.77
CA GLY A 126 -15.38 4.35 13.20
C GLY A 126 -14.30 3.67 14.04
N GLY A 127 -14.67 3.08 15.18
CA GLY A 127 -13.71 2.43 16.07
C GLY A 127 -13.37 1.01 15.64
N GLY A 128 -12.12 0.62 15.88
CA GLY A 128 -11.60 -0.74 15.70
C GLY A 128 -11.96 -1.67 16.85
N PHE A 129 -11.46 -2.92 16.80
CA PHE A 129 -11.76 -3.93 17.83
C PHE A 129 -10.90 -3.81 19.11
N LEU A 130 -9.92 -2.91 19.14
CA LEU A 130 -9.15 -2.59 20.35
C LEU A 130 -9.65 -1.27 20.94
N PRO A 131 -10.53 -1.28 21.96
CA PRO A 131 -11.15 -0.07 22.48
C PRO A 131 -10.16 0.98 23.00
N VAL A 132 -8.98 0.55 23.43
CA VAL A 132 -7.90 1.43 23.94
C VAL A 132 -7.25 2.27 22.83
N LEU A 133 -7.46 1.89 21.57
CA LEU A 133 -6.96 2.60 20.39
C LEU A 133 -8.07 3.41 19.68
N ASN A 134 -9.30 3.35 20.16
CA ASN A 134 -10.38 4.15 19.60
C ASN A 134 -10.31 5.58 20.14
N ALA A 135 -10.56 6.55 19.27
CA ALA A 135 -10.70 7.93 19.71
C ALA A 135 -11.86 8.10 20.73
N PRO A 136 -11.81 9.11 21.61
CA PRO A 136 -12.89 9.34 22.57
C PRO A 136 -14.26 9.44 21.90
N GLY A 137 -15.18 8.58 22.32
CA GLY A 137 -16.54 8.51 21.78
C GLY A 137 -16.72 7.63 20.53
N GLU A 138 -15.66 7.14 19.93
CA GLU A 138 -15.75 6.11 18.88
C GLU A 138 -16.10 4.75 19.47
N VAL A 139 -16.94 4.01 18.75
CA VAL A 139 -17.33 2.64 19.09
C VAL A 139 -16.89 1.70 17.97
N THR A 140 -16.59 0.46 18.33
CA THR A 140 -16.26 -0.58 17.37
C THR A 140 -17.37 -0.72 16.33
N ILE A 141 -17.02 -0.58 15.05
CA ILE A 141 -17.97 -0.75 13.95
C ILE A 141 -18.24 -2.24 13.69
N PRO A 142 -19.39 -2.56 13.04
CA PRO A 142 -19.78 -3.95 12.80
C PRO A 142 -18.73 -4.79 12.07
N GLU A 143 -18.06 -4.19 11.07
CA GLU A 143 -17.06 -4.86 10.23
C GLU A 143 -15.80 -5.24 11.03
N CYS A 144 -15.46 -4.46 12.05
CA CYS A 144 -14.32 -4.71 12.95
C CYS A 144 -14.68 -5.57 14.17
N ALA A 145 -15.98 -5.77 14.44
CA ALA A 145 -16.44 -6.46 15.65
C ALA A 145 -15.94 -7.92 15.70
N GLY A 146 -15.48 -8.33 16.88
CA GLY A 146 -14.93 -9.67 17.11
C GLY A 146 -13.46 -9.84 16.74
N GLY A 147 -12.83 -8.80 16.17
CA GLY A 147 -11.41 -8.82 15.80
C GLY A 147 -11.05 -10.01 14.93
N PHE A 148 -9.89 -10.62 15.16
CA PHE A 148 -9.44 -11.79 14.37
C PHE A 148 -10.24 -13.08 14.56
N LYS A 149 -11.22 -13.12 15.47
CA LYS A 149 -12.21 -14.19 15.51
C LYS A 149 -13.27 -14.04 14.42
N ASN A 150 -13.46 -12.84 13.92
CA ASN A 150 -14.28 -12.56 12.74
C ASN A 150 -13.47 -12.92 11.49
N VAL A 151 -13.97 -13.85 10.70
CA VAL A 151 -13.30 -14.33 9.48
C VAL A 151 -13.11 -13.19 8.46
N ALA A 152 -14.02 -12.21 8.41
CA ALA A 152 -13.90 -11.06 7.51
C ALA A 152 -12.66 -10.24 7.88
N VAL A 153 -12.50 -9.88 9.16
CA VAL A 153 -11.32 -9.14 9.65
C VAL A 153 -10.03 -9.97 9.49
N ALA A 154 -10.09 -11.26 9.79
CA ALA A 154 -8.91 -12.14 9.67
C ALA A 154 -8.38 -12.23 8.23
N LYS A 155 -9.28 -12.18 7.22
CA LYS A 155 -8.92 -12.23 5.80
C LYS A 155 -8.29 -10.93 5.28
N THR A 156 -8.52 -9.81 5.95
CA THR A 156 -7.96 -8.51 5.56
C THR A 156 -6.67 -8.18 6.31
N ARG A 157 -6.19 -9.11 7.13
CA ARG A 157 -4.93 -8.95 7.88
C ARG A 157 -3.74 -8.95 6.93
N ILE A 158 -2.86 -7.97 7.14
CA ILE A 158 -1.57 -7.86 6.48
C ILE A 158 -0.49 -8.01 7.55
N LEU A 159 0.46 -8.89 7.32
CA LEU A 159 1.61 -9.07 8.21
C LEU A 159 2.76 -8.18 7.77
N GLN A 160 3.64 -7.87 8.69
CA GLN A 160 4.85 -7.07 8.44
C GLN A 160 5.64 -7.63 7.25
N GLY A 161 5.93 -6.77 6.27
CA GLY A 161 6.65 -7.12 5.05
C GLY A 161 5.86 -7.98 4.06
N SER A 162 4.55 -8.19 4.30
CA SER A 162 3.67 -8.90 3.38
C SER A 162 2.76 -7.96 2.60
N GLN A 163 1.94 -8.52 1.73
CA GLN A 163 0.95 -7.76 0.95
C GLN A 163 -0.40 -8.44 0.92
N LEU A 164 -1.44 -7.64 0.75
CA LEU A 164 -2.82 -8.06 0.52
C LEU A 164 -3.24 -7.62 -0.89
N LEU A 165 -3.87 -8.52 -1.63
CA LEU A 165 -4.47 -8.20 -2.93
C LEU A 165 -5.98 -7.99 -2.74
N VAL A 166 -6.49 -6.85 -3.21
CA VAL A 166 -7.91 -6.52 -3.20
C VAL A 166 -8.38 -6.38 -4.65
N PRO A 167 -8.87 -7.46 -5.27
CA PRO A 167 -9.36 -7.43 -6.64
C PRO A 167 -10.83 -7.02 -6.71
N GLY A 168 -11.25 -6.51 -7.86
CA GLY A 168 -12.64 -6.49 -8.26
C GLY A 168 -13.53 -5.46 -7.57
N LEU A 169 -13.00 -4.31 -7.15
CA LEU A 169 -13.83 -3.23 -6.62
C LEU A 169 -14.84 -2.75 -7.67
N SER A 170 -16.09 -2.56 -7.23
CA SER A 170 -17.16 -2.01 -8.05
C SER A 170 -16.93 -0.53 -8.36
N LYS A 171 -17.70 0.06 -9.30
CA LYS A 171 -17.68 1.52 -9.44
C LYS A 171 -18.32 2.18 -8.24
N GLY A 172 -17.70 3.27 -7.78
CA GLY A 172 -18.16 4.04 -6.63
C GLY A 172 -17.07 4.34 -5.64
N GLU A 173 -17.49 4.81 -4.47
CA GLU A 173 -16.63 5.06 -3.32
C GLU A 173 -16.55 3.81 -2.44
N HIS A 174 -15.35 3.48 -2.01
CA HIS A 174 -15.04 2.40 -1.08
C HIS A 174 -14.19 2.96 0.06
N LEU A 175 -14.58 2.66 1.29
CA LEU A 175 -13.88 3.08 2.50
C LEU A 175 -13.15 1.88 3.10
N PHE A 176 -11.90 2.05 3.42
CA PHE A 176 -11.10 1.03 4.10
C PHE A 176 -10.48 1.60 5.37
N GLU A 177 -10.48 0.80 6.45
CA GLU A 177 -9.76 1.17 7.67
C GLU A 177 -9.02 -0.01 8.28
N CYS A 178 -8.05 0.28 9.11
CA CYS A 178 -7.40 -0.71 9.95
C CYS A 178 -8.25 -0.94 11.21
N CYS A 179 -8.76 -2.15 11.38
CA CYS A 179 -9.56 -2.50 12.56
C CYS A 179 -8.73 -2.56 13.87
N ILE A 180 -7.41 -2.47 13.80
CA ILE A 180 -6.51 -2.35 14.96
C ILE A 180 -6.30 -0.88 15.30
N HIS A 181 -5.93 -0.08 14.30
CA HIS A 181 -5.58 1.34 14.38
C HIS A 181 -6.60 2.14 13.56
N PRO A 182 -7.79 2.45 14.10
CA PRO A 182 -8.93 2.91 13.31
C PRO A 182 -8.80 4.31 12.72
N TRP A 183 -7.74 5.02 13.00
CA TRP A 183 -7.39 6.27 12.34
C TRP A 183 -6.65 6.07 11.00
N MET A 184 -6.09 4.88 10.72
CA MET A 184 -5.52 4.54 9.42
C MET A 184 -6.66 4.24 8.45
N ARG A 185 -6.93 5.17 7.54
CA ARG A 185 -8.13 5.21 6.69
C ARG A 185 -7.80 5.53 5.26
N VAL A 186 -8.46 4.87 4.33
CA VAL A 186 -8.32 5.13 2.89
C VAL A 186 -9.69 5.25 2.25
N LYS A 187 -9.83 6.23 1.36
CA LYS A 187 -10.94 6.35 0.44
C LYS A 187 -10.48 5.95 -0.96
N VAL A 188 -11.12 4.97 -1.57
CA VAL A 188 -10.86 4.53 -2.95
C VAL A 188 -12.05 4.90 -3.82
N GLU A 189 -11.83 5.73 -4.84
CA GLU A 189 -12.83 6.08 -5.86
C GLU A 189 -12.58 5.30 -7.14
N VAL A 190 -13.52 4.45 -7.51
CA VAL A 190 -13.48 3.62 -8.74
C VAL A 190 -14.34 4.23 -9.83
N LYS A 191 -13.73 4.60 -10.96
CA LYS A 191 -14.36 5.22 -12.13
C LYS A 191 -14.65 4.24 -13.26
#